data_53e7bf96dbf0d933ab198d0aba72c8c3
#
_entry.id   53e7bf96dbf0d933ab198d0aba72c8c3
#
_cell.length_a   1.000
_cell.length_b   1.000
_cell.length_c   1.000
_cell.angle_alpha   90.00
_cell.angle_beta   90.00
_cell.angle_gamma   90.00
#
_symmetry.space_group_name_H-M   'P 1'
#
loop_
_entity.id
_entity.type
_entity.pdbx_description
1 polymer ?
#
loop_
_entity_poly.entity_id
_entity_poly.type
_entity_poly.pdbx_seq_one_letter_code
_entity_poly.pdbx_strand_id
1 'polypeptide(L)'
;LLRMDTLLTKPIAPDLGSENDSYYGTDMLALNGGSIWSKNGVWIEDGYITFDFYIQRGYNDNVKHFLNLVQTNSADPYELEFRHNAYGNIDSSLRPSAGLVSFKLDKLPSTEGKTVKLKIKYKSFASNDYNTVELDYKSKDTGDTEE
;
A
#
# COMPACT_ATOMS: atom_id res chain seq x y z
N LEU A 1 20.72 -2.57 10.45
CA LEU A 1 21.14 -1.56 9.49
C LEU A 1 20.04 -0.54 9.28
N LEU A 2 20.38 0.70 9.44
CA LEU A 2 19.44 1.77 9.21
C LEU A 2 19.29 2.01 7.72
N ARG A 3 18.05 2.20 7.33
CA ARG A 3 17.73 2.60 5.97
C ARG A 3 17.89 4.10 5.87
N MET A 4 18.71 4.53 4.96
CA MET A 4 19.01 5.96 4.80
C MET A 4 18.15 6.61 3.73
N ASP A 5 17.35 5.83 3.04
CA ASP A 5 16.47 6.36 1.98
C ASP A 5 15.36 7.21 2.58
N THR A 6 14.98 8.24 1.86
CA THR A 6 13.82 9.02 2.23
C THR A 6 12.57 8.18 2.02
N LEU A 7 11.73 8.12 3.05
CA LEU A 7 10.46 7.42 2.96
C LEU A 7 9.52 8.19 2.04
N LEU A 8 9.04 7.53 1.00
CA LEU A 8 8.07 8.13 0.10
C LEU A 8 6.70 8.18 0.75
N THR A 9 6.12 9.36 0.82
CA THR A 9 4.81 9.57 1.43
C THR A 9 3.86 10.11 0.38
N LYS A 10 2.67 9.50 0.30
CA LYS A 10 1.67 9.84 -0.72
C LYS A 10 0.28 9.92 -0.10
N PRO A 11 -0.64 10.68 -0.72
CA PRO A 11 -2.05 10.62 -0.32
C PRO A 11 -2.69 9.35 -0.88
N ILE A 12 -3.86 9.01 -0.34
CA ILE A 12 -4.70 7.99 -0.96
C ILE A 12 -5.16 8.52 -2.32
N ALA A 13 -5.06 7.68 -3.33
CA ALA A 13 -5.38 8.06 -4.69
C ALA A 13 -6.88 7.94 -4.95
N PRO A 14 -7.42 8.76 -5.86
CA PRO A 14 -8.86 8.71 -6.16
C PRO A 14 -9.22 7.49 -6.98
N ASP A 15 -10.46 7.03 -6.80
CA ASP A 15 -11.03 5.94 -7.58
C ASP A 15 -11.32 6.43 -8.99
N LEU A 16 -10.75 5.76 -9.98
CA LEU A 16 -10.93 6.10 -11.39
C LEU A 16 -11.90 5.14 -12.09
N GLY A 17 -12.58 4.29 -11.31
CA GLY A 17 -13.56 3.36 -11.87
C GLY A 17 -12.92 2.36 -12.82
N SER A 18 -13.43 2.28 -14.04
CA SER A 18 -12.95 1.33 -15.02
C SER A 18 -11.50 1.59 -15.46
N GLU A 19 -10.93 2.76 -15.13
CA GLU A 19 -9.56 3.09 -15.48
C GLU A 19 -8.55 2.77 -14.38
N ASN A 20 -9.00 2.24 -13.25
CA ASN A 20 -8.09 1.89 -12.17
C ASN A 20 -7.01 0.91 -12.62
N ASP A 21 -7.40 -0.11 -13.40
CA ASP A 21 -6.46 -1.13 -13.84
C ASP A 21 -5.37 -0.55 -14.75
N SER A 22 -5.74 0.27 -15.71
CA SER A 22 -4.76 0.82 -16.64
C SER A 22 -3.91 1.91 -16.02
N TYR A 23 -4.49 2.71 -15.15
CA TYR A 23 -3.78 3.85 -14.57
C TYR A 23 -2.93 3.45 -13.37
N TYR A 24 -3.53 2.73 -12.42
CA TYR A 24 -2.81 2.33 -11.20
C TYR A 24 -2.11 0.99 -11.34
N GLY A 25 -2.50 0.21 -12.34
CA GLY A 25 -1.86 -1.05 -12.65
C GLY A 25 -2.44 -2.24 -11.92
N THR A 26 -2.07 -3.41 -12.42
CA THR A 26 -2.47 -4.69 -11.83
C THR A 26 -1.25 -5.59 -11.64
N ASP A 27 -0.07 -5.00 -11.57
CA ASP A 27 1.14 -5.78 -11.43
C ASP A 27 1.27 -6.32 -10.01
N MET A 28 1.95 -7.44 -9.90
CA MET A 28 2.06 -8.15 -8.63
C MET A 28 3.09 -7.52 -7.72
N LEU A 29 2.90 -7.72 -6.43
CA LEU A 29 3.86 -7.32 -5.41
C LEU A 29 3.79 -8.32 -4.27
N ALA A 30 4.72 -8.20 -3.33
CA ALA A 30 4.69 -8.99 -2.11
C ALA A 30 4.92 -8.07 -0.93
N LEU A 31 4.32 -8.39 0.20
CA LEU A 31 4.60 -7.70 1.45
C LEU A 31 5.71 -8.43 2.17
N ASN A 32 6.64 -7.68 2.75
CA ASN A 32 7.80 -8.24 3.42
C ASN A 32 7.46 -8.60 4.86
N GLY A 33 6.77 -9.72 5.04
CA GLY A 33 6.28 -10.14 6.34
C GLY A 33 7.37 -10.61 7.30
N GLY A 34 8.59 -10.82 6.81
CA GLY A 34 9.70 -11.21 7.65
C GLY A 34 10.54 -10.04 8.13
N SER A 35 10.08 -8.83 7.90
CA SER A 35 10.81 -7.62 8.26
C SER A 35 10.87 -7.44 9.77
N ILE A 36 11.97 -6.81 10.24
CA ILE A 36 12.04 -6.39 11.64
C ILE A 36 11.07 -5.28 11.96
N TRP A 37 10.52 -4.62 10.92
CA TRP A 37 9.59 -3.51 11.09
C TRP A 37 8.16 -3.99 11.32
N SER A 38 7.79 -5.15 10.75
CA SER A 38 6.43 -5.63 10.82
C SER A 38 6.37 -7.09 10.44
N LYS A 39 5.50 -7.83 11.12
CA LYS A 39 5.28 -9.24 10.80
C LYS A 39 4.59 -9.43 9.47
N ASN A 40 3.77 -8.45 9.07
CA ASN A 40 2.95 -8.58 7.86
C ASN A 40 3.43 -7.70 6.72
N GLY A 41 4.49 -6.92 6.94
CA GLY A 41 4.98 -5.99 5.92
C GLY A 41 4.13 -4.75 5.78
N VAL A 42 3.25 -4.49 6.72
CA VAL A 42 2.39 -3.31 6.70
C VAL A 42 2.05 -2.92 8.13
N TRP A 43 2.01 -1.61 8.41
CA TRP A 43 1.65 -1.14 9.75
C TRP A 43 1.08 0.27 9.66
N ILE A 44 0.34 0.66 10.71
CA ILE A 44 -0.27 1.98 10.82
C ILE A 44 0.35 2.70 12.00
N GLU A 45 0.77 3.93 11.78
CA GLU A 45 1.37 4.76 12.82
C GLU A 45 1.12 6.22 12.51
N ASP A 46 0.63 6.98 13.48
CA ASP A 46 0.44 8.44 13.36
C ASP A 46 -0.41 8.86 12.18
N GLY A 47 -1.43 8.08 11.85
CA GLY A 47 -2.32 8.42 10.76
C GLY A 47 -1.79 8.09 9.38
N TYR A 48 -0.72 7.29 9.33
CA TYR A 48 -0.15 6.80 8.08
C TYR A 48 -0.13 5.28 8.07
N ILE A 49 -0.30 4.70 6.89
CA ILE A 49 -0.09 3.27 6.70
C ILE A 49 1.18 3.11 5.85
N THR A 50 2.08 2.26 6.31
CA THR A 50 3.36 2.04 5.66
C THR A 50 3.46 0.61 5.19
N PHE A 51 3.93 0.43 3.96
CA PHE A 51 4.12 -0.88 3.34
C PHE A 51 5.60 -1.11 3.13
N ASP A 52 6.07 -2.28 3.57
CA ASP A 52 7.39 -2.80 3.24
C ASP A 52 7.16 -3.89 2.20
N PHE A 53 7.61 -3.68 0.98
CA PHE A 53 7.17 -4.48 -0.14
C PHE A 53 8.33 -4.92 -1.02
N TYR A 54 8.07 -5.95 -1.84
CA TYR A 54 8.93 -6.36 -2.94
C TYR A 54 8.16 -6.25 -4.24
N ILE A 55 8.83 -5.78 -5.28
CA ILE A 55 8.28 -5.75 -6.63
C ILE A 55 9.30 -6.33 -7.60
N GLN A 56 8.81 -6.86 -8.71
CA GLN A 56 9.64 -7.28 -9.82
C GLN A 56 9.96 -6.07 -10.67
N ARG A 57 11.19 -5.93 -11.09
CA ARG A 57 11.63 -4.85 -11.96
C ARG A 57 12.36 -5.43 -13.16
N GLY A 58 12.28 -4.72 -14.29
CA GLY A 58 13.03 -5.09 -15.48
C GLY A 58 14.39 -4.39 -15.52
N TYR A 59 15.05 -4.55 -16.66
CA TYR A 59 16.41 -4.02 -16.84
C TYR A 59 16.45 -2.51 -17.06
N ASN A 60 15.32 -1.90 -17.44
CA ASN A 60 15.33 -0.49 -17.79
C ASN A 60 15.11 0.37 -16.55
N ASP A 61 16.20 0.90 -16.02
CA ASP A 61 16.15 1.71 -14.80
C ASP A 61 15.46 3.06 -15.01
N ASN A 62 15.20 3.44 -16.25
CA ASN A 62 14.51 4.70 -16.55
C ASN A 62 13.00 4.59 -16.43
N VAL A 63 12.47 3.37 -16.33
CA VAL A 63 11.03 3.16 -16.16
C VAL A 63 10.74 3.10 -14.69
N LYS A 64 9.93 4.04 -14.22
CA LYS A 64 9.54 4.09 -12.82
C LYS A 64 8.36 3.19 -12.57
N HIS A 65 8.37 2.57 -11.42
CA HIS A 65 7.25 1.78 -10.92
C HIS A 65 6.45 2.65 -9.97
N PHE A 66 5.13 2.67 -10.13
CA PHE A 66 4.27 3.47 -9.27
C PHE A 66 3.45 2.58 -8.37
N LEU A 67 3.40 2.96 -7.10
CA LEU A 67 2.61 2.28 -6.09
C LEU A 67 1.57 3.26 -5.58
N ASN A 68 0.33 2.81 -5.51
CA ASN A 68 -0.78 3.65 -5.08
C ASN A 68 -1.70 2.87 -4.17
N LEU A 69 -2.30 3.58 -3.22
CA LEU A 69 -3.34 3.06 -2.36
C LEU A 69 -4.64 3.73 -2.78
N VAL A 70 -5.62 2.94 -3.19
CA VAL A 70 -6.84 3.44 -3.82
C VAL A 70 -8.04 2.98 -3.02
N GLN A 71 -8.96 3.91 -2.75
CA GLN A 71 -10.22 3.58 -2.08
C GLN A 71 -11.27 3.34 -3.15
N THR A 72 -11.64 2.08 -3.36
CA THR A 72 -12.50 1.71 -4.49
C THR A 72 -13.89 1.25 -4.09
N ASN A 73 -14.10 0.94 -2.82
CA ASN A 73 -15.39 0.41 -2.36
C ASN A 73 -16.17 1.48 -1.60
N SER A 74 -17.18 2.07 -2.25
CA SER A 74 -17.95 3.11 -1.62
C SER A 74 -18.85 2.60 -0.48
N ALA A 75 -19.15 1.30 -0.47
CA ALA A 75 -19.96 0.71 0.60
C ALA A 75 -19.14 0.49 1.87
N ASP A 76 -17.84 0.29 1.72
CA ASP A 76 -16.94 0.13 2.85
C ASP A 76 -15.73 1.04 2.63
N PRO A 77 -15.71 2.23 3.26
CA PRO A 77 -14.63 3.19 3.03
C PRO A 77 -13.28 2.72 3.57
N TYR A 78 -13.27 1.66 4.38
CA TYR A 78 -12.04 1.13 4.96
C TYR A 78 -11.50 -0.06 4.19
N GLU A 79 -12.01 -0.29 2.98
CA GLU A 79 -11.50 -1.31 2.07
C GLU A 79 -10.72 -0.63 0.96
N LEU A 80 -9.43 -0.91 0.88
CA LEU A 80 -8.52 -0.22 -0.01
C LEU A 80 -7.78 -1.23 -0.88
N GLU A 81 -7.22 -0.75 -2.00
CA GLU A 81 -6.38 -1.56 -2.87
C GLU A 81 -4.99 -0.97 -2.95
N PHE A 82 -3.98 -1.80 -2.70
CA PHE A 82 -2.59 -1.43 -2.88
C PHE A 82 -2.15 -1.92 -4.25
N ARG A 83 -1.93 -0.98 -5.15
CA ARG A 83 -1.72 -1.27 -6.57
C ARG A 83 -0.33 -0.92 -7.03
N HIS A 84 0.16 -1.67 -7.99
CA HIS A 84 1.49 -1.53 -8.57
C HIS A 84 1.36 -1.43 -10.08
N ASN A 85 1.98 -0.40 -10.66
CA ASN A 85 2.08 -0.26 -12.11
C ASN A 85 3.55 -0.21 -12.50
N ALA A 86 3.99 -1.25 -13.18
CA ALA A 86 5.38 -1.39 -13.62
C ALA A 86 5.59 -0.86 -15.04
N TYR A 87 4.52 -0.48 -15.72
CA TYR A 87 4.57 -0.01 -17.11
C TYR A 87 5.34 -0.98 -18.01
N GLY A 88 5.12 -2.29 -17.80
CA GLY A 88 5.75 -3.33 -18.59
C GLY A 88 7.19 -3.64 -18.26
N ASN A 89 7.78 -2.90 -17.31
CA ASN A 89 9.19 -3.10 -16.97
C ASN A 89 9.33 -4.18 -15.89
N ILE A 90 9.08 -5.42 -16.29
CA ILE A 90 9.15 -6.57 -15.39
C ILE A 90 9.98 -7.67 -16.03
N ASP A 91 10.86 -8.26 -15.24
CA ASP A 91 11.62 -9.44 -15.63
C ASP A 91 11.67 -10.39 -14.44
N SER A 92 10.93 -11.48 -14.54
CA SER A 92 10.80 -12.43 -13.42
C SER A 92 12.09 -13.18 -13.14
N SER A 93 13.07 -13.11 -14.05
CA SER A 93 14.38 -13.73 -13.82
C SER A 93 15.27 -12.87 -12.92
N LEU A 94 14.92 -11.63 -12.69
CA LEU A 94 15.69 -10.74 -11.84
C LEU A 94 15.22 -10.85 -10.39
N ARG A 95 16.13 -10.50 -9.48
CA ARG A 95 15.81 -10.47 -8.07
C ARG A 95 14.79 -9.36 -7.78
N PRO A 96 13.77 -9.63 -6.96
CA PRO A 96 12.83 -8.57 -6.59
C PRO A 96 13.51 -7.44 -5.85
N SER A 97 12.99 -6.24 -6.04
CA SER A 97 13.48 -5.04 -5.36
C SER A 97 12.59 -4.72 -4.17
N ALA A 98 13.21 -4.36 -3.05
CA ALA A 98 12.48 -4.00 -1.84
C ALA A 98 12.29 -2.48 -1.77
N GLY A 99 11.23 -2.06 -1.11
CA GLY A 99 10.98 -0.64 -0.90
C GLY A 99 10.02 -0.39 0.24
N LEU A 100 9.92 0.87 0.61
CA LEU A 100 8.96 1.35 1.61
C LEU A 100 8.16 2.48 1.01
N VAL A 101 6.86 2.48 1.28
CA VAL A 101 5.99 3.59 0.91
C VAL A 101 4.96 3.79 2.00
N SER A 102 4.63 5.05 2.28
CA SER A 102 3.66 5.41 3.30
C SER A 102 2.54 6.23 2.69
N PHE A 103 1.31 5.97 3.13
CA PHE A 103 0.14 6.69 2.65
C PHE A 103 -0.56 7.36 3.81
N LYS A 104 -0.95 8.60 3.61
CA LYS A 104 -1.67 9.35 4.62
C LYS A 104 -3.13 8.94 4.63
N LEU A 105 -3.66 8.63 5.81
CA LEU A 105 -5.01 8.09 5.94
C LEU A 105 -6.06 9.17 6.21
N ASP A 106 -5.74 10.44 5.97
CA ASP A 106 -6.61 11.56 6.31
C ASP A 106 -7.87 11.64 5.45
N LYS A 107 -7.91 10.92 4.32
CA LYS A 107 -9.09 10.91 3.46
C LYS A 107 -10.14 9.89 3.89
N LEU A 108 -9.80 9.01 4.81
CA LEU A 108 -10.77 8.05 5.34
C LEU A 108 -11.70 8.76 6.33
N PRO A 109 -12.95 8.32 6.40
CA PRO A 109 -13.87 8.93 7.37
C PRO A 109 -13.45 8.64 8.80
N SER A 110 -13.90 9.47 9.72
CA SER A 110 -13.65 9.28 11.13
C SER A 110 -14.24 7.96 11.59
N THR A 111 -13.49 7.23 12.44
CA THR A 111 -14.01 6.01 13.06
C THR A 111 -14.82 6.33 14.33
N GLU A 112 -14.95 7.61 14.68
CA GLU A 112 -15.74 8.07 15.82
C GLU A 112 -15.34 7.40 17.13
N GLY A 113 -14.02 7.30 17.33
CA GLY A 113 -13.48 6.71 18.54
C GLY A 113 -13.47 5.20 18.59
N LYS A 114 -13.93 4.57 17.52
CA LYS A 114 -13.98 3.10 17.46
C LYS A 114 -12.81 2.57 16.66
N THR A 115 -12.45 1.32 16.93
CA THR A 115 -11.48 0.60 16.13
C THR A 115 -12.21 -0.19 15.06
N VAL A 116 -11.80 -0.01 13.82
CA VAL A 116 -12.39 -0.73 12.68
C VAL A 116 -11.33 -1.55 11.99
N LYS A 117 -11.76 -2.47 11.13
CA LYS A 117 -10.82 -3.25 10.31
C LYS A 117 -10.55 -2.51 9.03
N LEU A 118 -9.29 -2.18 8.81
CA LEU A 118 -8.82 -1.63 7.53
C LEU A 118 -8.35 -2.81 6.70
N LYS A 119 -8.95 -2.98 5.52
CA LYS A 119 -8.68 -4.13 4.66
C LYS A 119 -7.93 -3.66 3.42
N ILE A 120 -6.77 -4.27 3.18
CA ILE A 120 -5.93 -3.91 2.05
C ILE A 120 -5.83 -5.10 1.11
N LYS A 121 -6.28 -4.91 -0.11
CA LYS A 121 -6.26 -5.92 -1.15
C LYS A 121 -5.11 -5.63 -2.09
N TYR A 122 -4.35 -6.65 -2.45
CA TYR A 122 -3.23 -6.47 -3.38
C TYR A 122 -3.02 -7.76 -4.17
N LYS A 123 -2.43 -7.63 -5.36
CA LYS A 123 -2.17 -8.79 -6.21
C LYS A 123 -0.82 -9.38 -5.84
N SER A 124 -0.82 -10.63 -5.40
CA SER A 124 0.34 -11.25 -4.76
C SER A 124 1.15 -12.11 -5.73
N PHE A 125 2.48 -12.04 -5.61
CA PHE A 125 3.36 -12.98 -6.30
C PHE A 125 3.05 -14.42 -5.90
N ALA A 126 2.80 -14.64 -4.61
CA ALA A 126 2.75 -15.99 -4.07
C ALA A 126 1.59 -16.79 -4.62
N SER A 127 0.46 -16.14 -4.85
CA SER A 127 -0.74 -16.83 -5.31
C SER A 127 -1.13 -16.48 -6.73
N ASN A 128 -0.47 -15.48 -7.33
CA ASN A 128 -0.84 -14.93 -8.62
C ASN A 128 -2.31 -14.48 -8.62
N ASP A 129 -2.77 -14.03 -7.47
CA ASP A 129 -4.15 -13.63 -7.26
C ASP A 129 -4.17 -12.56 -6.17
N TYR A 130 -5.37 -12.07 -5.86
CA TYR A 130 -5.51 -11.04 -4.84
C TYR A 130 -5.52 -11.65 -3.45
N ASN A 131 -4.75 -11.01 -2.57
CA ASN A 131 -4.76 -11.31 -1.14
C ASN A 131 -5.26 -10.09 -0.39
N THR A 132 -5.79 -10.31 0.81
CA THR A 132 -6.25 -9.23 1.66
C THR A 132 -5.54 -9.32 3.00
N VAL A 133 -5.01 -8.19 3.47
CA VAL A 133 -4.47 -8.08 4.81
C VAL A 133 -5.37 -7.13 5.59
N GLU A 134 -5.59 -7.44 6.86
CA GLU A 134 -6.44 -6.63 7.74
C GLU A 134 -5.64 -6.07 8.89
N LEU A 135 -5.91 -4.80 9.21
CA LEU A 135 -5.28 -4.13 10.33
C LEU A 135 -6.35 -3.43 11.15
N ASP A 136 -6.10 -3.33 12.45
CA ASP A 136 -6.93 -2.49 13.30
C ASP A 136 -6.59 -1.03 13.02
N TYR A 137 -7.62 -0.22 12.87
CA TYR A 137 -7.47 1.18 12.56
C TYR A 137 -8.42 2.02 13.40
N LYS A 138 -7.89 3.09 13.96
CA LYS A 138 -8.68 4.08 14.67
C LYS A 138 -8.19 5.45 14.21
N SER A 139 -9.10 6.27 13.71
CA SER A 139 -8.72 7.55 13.14
C SER A 139 -8.27 8.52 14.25
N LYS A 140 -7.42 9.47 13.86
CA LYS A 140 -7.06 10.60 14.71
C LYS A 140 -8.07 11.69 14.42
N ASP A 141 -9.02 11.86 15.33
CA ASP A 141 -10.09 12.80 15.11
C ASP A 141 -9.72 14.17 15.64
N THR A 142 -10.41 15.18 15.09
CA THR A 142 -10.26 16.55 15.57
C THR A 142 -10.61 16.59 17.05
N GLY A 143 -9.73 17.18 17.82
CA GLY A 143 -9.91 17.27 19.27
C GLY A 143 -9.21 16.20 20.05
N ASP A 144 -8.71 15.14 19.40
CA ASP A 144 -7.85 14.18 20.06
C ASP A 144 -6.53 14.85 20.41
N THR A 145 -6.07 14.62 21.62
CA THR A 145 -4.80 15.16 22.03
C THR A 145 -3.74 14.07 21.98
N GLU A 146 -2.61 14.45 21.44
CA GLU A 146 -1.46 13.57 21.35
C GLU A 146 -0.48 13.92 22.42
N GLU A 147 -0.41 13.11 23.42
CA GLU A 147 0.52 13.36 24.53
C GLU A 147 1.50 12.27 24.73
#